data_4919c54e631902bf3d0bce835c925db1
#
_entry.id   4919c54e631902bf3d0bce835c925db1
#
_cell.length_a   1.000
_cell.length_b   1.000
_cell.length_c   1.000
_cell.angle_alpha   90.00
_cell.angle_beta   90.00
_cell.angle_gamma   90.00
#
_symmetry.space_group_name_H-M   'P 1'
#
loop_
_entity.id
_entity.type
_entity.pdbx_description
1 polymer ?
#
loop_
_entity_poly.entity_id
_entity_poly.type
_entity_poly.pdbx_seq_one_letter_code
_entity_poly.pdbx_strand_id
1 'polypeptide(L)'
;LQPTEGTVWINGHDTKEQREWLEIRKTAGMVFQNPDNQIIASVVEEDVAFGPENMGVPTEEIWQRVAKSLESVDMTAYRYHSPNKLSGGQKQRIAIAGIMAMRPSCMVLDEATAMLDPSGRREVLEAVHRLNKEEKVTVILITHHMDEAVDADRVLVMDQGQIAMDGTPKEVFSRVEELQKLELDVPQITELAWQLKQQGMPFSDG
;
A
#
# COMPACT_ATOMS: atom_id res chain seq x y z
N LEU A 1 -4.27 -15.03 -8.00
CA LEU A 1 -3.53 -15.45 -9.19
C LEU A 1 -2.52 -16.52 -8.80
N GLN A 2 -2.37 -17.54 -9.61
CA GLN A 2 -1.33 -18.54 -9.44
C GLN A 2 -0.16 -18.21 -10.38
N PRO A 3 1.10 -18.43 -9.97
CA PRO A 3 2.23 -18.24 -10.86
C PRO A 3 2.19 -19.25 -12.01
N THR A 4 2.52 -18.81 -13.23
CA THR A 4 2.60 -19.67 -14.40
C THR A 4 3.73 -20.70 -14.25
N GLU A 5 4.87 -20.23 -13.73
CA GLU A 5 6.03 -21.05 -13.39
C GLU A 5 6.58 -20.63 -12.02
N GLY A 6 7.42 -21.46 -11.43
CA GLY A 6 8.00 -21.21 -10.11
C GLY A 6 6.98 -21.38 -8.97
N THR A 7 7.32 -20.88 -7.79
CA THR A 7 6.49 -20.94 -6.57
C THR A 7 6.57 -19.63 -5.82
N VAL A 8 5.41 -19.17 -5.33
CA VAL A 8 5.31 -17.98 -4.46
C VAL A 8 4.95 -18.48 -3.05
N TRP A 9 5.71 -18.00 -2.08
CA TRP A 9 5.52 -18.30 -0.66
C TRP A 9 5.12 -17.06 0.10
N ILE A 10 4.08 -17.17 0.91
CA ILE A 10 3.65 -16.11 1.82
C ILE A 10 3.70 -16.66 3.24
N ASN A 11 4.63 -16.15 4.03
CA ASN A 11 4.88 -16.61 5.41
C ASN A 11 5.02 -18.14 5.53
N GLY A 12 5.72 -18.77 4.56
CA GLY A 12 5.94 -20.23 4.54
C GLY A 12 4.80 -21.06 3.93
N HIS A 13 3.72 -20.41 3.46
CA HIS A 13 2.58 -21.08 2.80
C HIS A 13 2.71 -20.98 1.27
N ASP A 14 2.57 -22.09 0.56
CA ASP A 14 2.59 -22.13 -0.91
C ASP A 14 1.27 -21.64 -1.48
N THR A 15 1.32 -20.62 -2.34
CA THR A 15 0.12 -20.06 -2.98
C THR A 15 -0.61 -21.02 -3.92
N LYS A 16 0.02 -22.12 -4.34
CA LYS A 16 -0.58 -23.19 -5.16
C LYS A 16 -1.46 -24.13 -4.33
N GLU A 17 -1.24 -24.23 -3.03
CA GLU A 17 -1.96 -25.14 -2.14
C GLU A 17 -3.27 -24.50 -1.66
N GLN A 18 -4.41 -24.95 -2.20
CA GLN A 18 -5.73 -24.37 -1.87
C GLN A 18 -6.06 -24.44 -0.37
N ARG A 19 -5.60 -25.50 0.33
CA ARG A 19 -5.80 -25.64 1.78
C ARG A 19 -5.13 -24.52 2.60
N GLU A 20 -4.12 -23.85 2.03
CA GLU A 20 -3.35 -22.80 2.70
C GLU A 20 -3.89 -21.38 2.41
N TRP A 21 -4.84 -21.24 1.47
CA TRP A 21 -5.34 -19.94 1.05
C TRP A 21 -5.96 -19.11 2.18
N LEU A 22 -6.60 -19.75 3.15
CA LEU A 22 -7.16 -19.04 4.31
C LEU A 22 -6.05 -18.40 5.16
N GLU A 23 -4.99 -19.14 5.43
CA GLU A 23 -3.84 -18.66 6.20
C GLU A 23 -3.06 -17.57 5.43
N ILE A 24 -2.92 -17.74 4.11
CA ILE A 24 -2.34 -16.72 3.24
C ILE A 24 -3.14 -15.41 3.32
N ARG A 25 -4.48 -15.47 3.24
CA ARG A 25 -5.37 -14.29 3.31
C ARG A 25 -5.38 -13.63 4.69
N LYS A 26 -5.16 -14.40 5.75
CA LYS A 26 -4.95 -13.85 7.10
C LYS A 26 -3.63 -13.11 7.23
N THR A 27 -2.62 -13.57 6.52
CA THR A 27 -1.25 -13.06 6.60
C THR A 27 -1.03 -11.82 5.73
N ALA A 28 -1.54 -11.83 4.50
CA ALA A 28 -1.34 -10.78 3.51
C ALA A 28 -2.68 -10.27 2.97
N GLY A 29 -2.92 -8.98 3.16
CA GLY A 29 -4.05 -8.27 2.58
C GLY A 29 -3.64 -7.47 1.36
N MET A 30 -4.57 -7.25 0.42
CA MET A 30 -4.33 -6.48 -0.80
C MET A 30 -5.36 -5.37 -0.94
N VAL A 31 -4.88 -4.17 -1.24
CA VAL A 31 -5.70 -2.99 -1.53
C VAL A 31 -5.49 -2.62 -3.00
N PHE A 32 -6.57 -2.50 -3.74
CA PHE A 32 -6.55 -2.25 -5.19
C PHE A 32 -6.62 -0.76 -5.52
N GLN A 33 -6.27 -0.43 -6.76
CA GLN A 33 -6.28 0.92 -7.30
C GLN A 33 -7.64 1.62 -7.18
N ASN A 34 -8.74 0.90 -7.48
CA ASN A 34 -10.09 1.45 -7.40
C ASN A 34 -10.83 0.91 -6.18
N PRO A 35 -11.09 1.75 -5.14
CA PRO A 35 -11.80 1.35 -3.94
C PRO A 35 -13.25 0.94 -4.20
N ASP A 36 -13.91 1.45 -5.25
CA ASP A 36 -15.29 1.08 -5.58
C ASP A 36 -15.42 -0.39 -5.99
N ASN A 37 -14.34 -1.02 -6.46
CA ASN A 37 -14.31 -2.45 -6.77
C ASN A 37 -14.10 -3.33 -5.52
N GLN A 38 -13.72 -2.74 -4.40
CA GLN A 38 -13.38 -3.43 -3.15
C GLN A 38 -14.46 -3.27 -2.08
N ILE A 39 -15.07 -2.08 -1.98
CA ILE A 39 -16.14 -1.77 -1.04
C ILE A 39 -17.46 -2.38 -1.54
N ILE A 40 -18.09 -3.20 -0.72
CA ILE A 40 -19.28 -3.97 -1.09
C ILE A 40 -20.51 -3.66 -0.23
N ALA A 41 -20.33 -3.19 1.02
CA ALA A 41 -21.41 -2.90 1.93
C ALA A 41 -22.00 -1.49 1.74
N SER A 42 -23.23 -1.30 2.22
CA SER A 42 -23.93 -0.02 2.18
C SER A 42 -23.54 0.92 3.33
N VAL A 43 -22.91 0.38 4.37
CA VAL A 43 -22.45 1.10 5.56
C VAL A 43 -20.98 0.78 5.80
N VAL A 44 -20.20 1.80 6.16
CA VAL A 44 -18.75 1.67 6.35
C VAL A 44 -18.36 0.59 7.36
N GLU A 45 -19.01 0.56 8.54
CA GLU A 45 -18.65 -0.44 9.56
C GLU A 45 -18.94 -1.88 9.14
N GLU A 46 -19.99 -2.09 8.33
CA GLU A 46 -20.33 -3.40 7.79
C GLU A 46 -19.28 -3.86 6.76
N ASP A 47 -18.79 -2.93 5.95
CA ASP A 47 -17.73 -3.22 4.98
C ASP A 47 -16.42 -3.62 5.67
N VAL A 48 -16.03 -2.88 6.71
CA VAL A 48 -14.82 -3.19 7.49
C VAL A 48 -14.97 -4.50 8.28
N ALA A 49 -16.20 -4.86 8.72
CA ALA A 49 -16.48 -6.10 9.40
C ALA A 49 -16.43 -7.34 8.49
N PHE A 50 -16.65 -7.17 7.19
CA PHE A 50 -16.82 -8.27 6.23
C PHE A 50 -15.65 -9.26 6.23
N GLY A 51 -14.40 -8.76 6.26
CA GLY A 51 -13.20 -9.61 6.31
C GLY A 51 -13.15 -10.50 7.56
N PRO A 52 -13.19 -9.93 8.76
CA PRO A 52 -13.24 -10.69 10.03
C PRO A 52 -14.43 -11.67 10.13
N GLU A 53 -15.61 -11.31 9.63
CA GLU A 53 -16.78 -12.20 9.61
C GLU A 53 -16.49 -13.47 8.77
N ASN A 54 -15.95 -13.30 7.56
CA ASN A 54 -15.56 -14.42 6.70
C ASN A 54 -14.42 -15.29 7.28
N MET A 55 -13.66 -14.73 8.21
CA MET A 55 -12.62 -15.47 8.93
C MET A 55 -13.15 -16.19 10.19
N GLY A 56 -14.45 -16.06 10.51
CA GLY A 56 -15.07 -16.67 11.67
C GLY A 56 -14.66 -16.04 13.00
N VAL A 57 -14.30 -14.77 13.01
CA VAL A 57 -13.97 -14.03 14.24
C VAL A 57 -15.24 -13.84 15.08
N PRO A 58 -15.20 -14.00 16.42
CA PRO A 58 -16.36 -13.77 17.28
C PRO A 58 -16.91 -12.35 17.16
N THR A 59 -18.23 -12.19 17.16
CA THR A 59 -18.92 -10.90 16.92
C THR A 59 -18.42 -9.76 17.79
N GLU A 60 -18.20 -10.02 19.09
CA GLU A 60 -17.68 -8.98 20.00
C GLU A 60 -16.28 -8.49 19.60
N GLU A 61 -15.42 -9.40 19.16
CA GLU A 61 -14.08 -9.07 18.69
C GLU A 61 -14.13 -8.34 17.35
N ILE A 62 -15.07 -8.67 16.46
CA ILE A 62 -15.23 -7.99 15.17
C ILE A 62 -15.43 -6.49 15.41
N TRP A 63 -16.37 -6.09 16.26
CA TRP A 63 -16.65 -4.67 16.50
C TRP A 63 -15.49 -3.91 17.16
N GLN A 64 -14.69 -4.59 17.98
CA GLN A 64 -13.46 -4.01 18.52
C GLN A 64 -12.42 -3.79 17.41
N ARG A 65 -12.25 -4.77 16.50
CA ARG A 65 -11.34 -4.65 15.36
C ARG A 65 -11.77 -3.56 14.40
N VAL A 66 -13.07 -3.47 14.08
CA VAL A 66 -13.66 -2.41 13.25
C VAL A 66 -13.37 -1.03 13.82
N ALA A 67 -13.66 -0.83 15.12
CA ALA A 67 -13.43 0.45 15.78
C ALA A 67 -11.94 0.86 15.71
N LYS A 68 -11.02 -0.06 16.07
CA LYS A 68 -9.58 0.19 16.02
C LYS A 68 -9.08 0.46 14.59
N SER A 69 -9.55 -0.31 13.62
CA SER A 69 -9.12 -0.14 12.23
C SER A 69 -9.61 1.18 11.62
N LEU A 70 -10.82 1.63 11.93
CA LEU A 70 -11.31 2.94 11.50
C LEU A 70 -10.56 4.09 12.19
N GLU A 71 -10.17 3.93 13.44
CA GLU A 71 -9.34 4.89 14.16
C GLU A 71 -7.96 5.04 13.53
N SER A 72 -7.31 3.92 13.19
CA SER A 72 -5.94 3.92 12.63
C SER A 72 -5.83 4.61 11.27
N VAL A 73 -6.94 4.79 10.56
CA VAL A 73 -7.00 5.50 9.27
C VAL A 73 -7.82 6.81 9.31
N ASP A 74 -8.13 7.34 10.51
CA ASP A 74 -8.90 8.58 10.75
C ASP A 74 -10.32 8.57 10.12
N MET A 75 -10.98 7.41 10.13
CA MET A 75 -12.32 7.25 9.55
C MET A 75 -13.42 6.96 10.57
N THR A 76 -13.17 7.10 11.87
CA THR A 76 -14.15 6.84 12.95
C THR A 76 -15.42 7.66 12.80
N ALA A 77 -15.32 8.94 12.41
CA ALA A 77 -16.47 9.81 12.21
C ALA A 77 -17.41 9.34 11.08
N TYR A 78 -16.92 8.53 10.17
CA TYR A 78 -17.67 8.02 9.01
C TYR A 78 -18.20 6.61 9.20
N ARG A 79 -18.06 6.03 10.39
CA ARG A 79 -18.41 4.65 10.72
C ARG A 79 -19.79 4.22 10.22
N TYR A 80 -20.80 5.09 10.41
CA TYR A 80 -22.20 4.83 10.06
C TYR A 80 -22.62 5.47 8.72
N HIS A 81 -21.69 5.98 7.94
CA HIS A 81 -21.97 6.59 6.65
C HIS A 81 -22.07 5.55 5.55
N SER A 82 -22.76 5.93 4.48
CA SER A 82 -22.70 5.17 3.23
C SER A 82 -21.41 5.49 2.49
N PRO A 83 -20.65 4.48 2.03
CA PRO A 83 -19.42 4.68 1.23
C PRO A 83 -19.66 5.54 -0.02
N ASN A 84 -20.84 5.49 -0.62
CA ASN A 84 -21.20 6.26 -1.81
C ASN A 84 -21.18 7.80 -1.59
N LYS A 85 -21.18 8.26 -0.36
CA LYS A 85 -21.11 9.69 0.00
C LYS A 85 -19.70 10.17 0.32
N LEU A 86 -18.70 9.32 0.16
CA LEU A 86 -17.32 9.58 0.54
C LEU A 86 -16.46 9.91 -0.67
N SER A 87 -15.40 10.72 -0.44
CA SER A 87 -14.37 10.99 -1.45
C SER A 87 -13.55 9.74 -1.78
N GLY A 88 -12.83 9.75 -2.91
CA GLY A 88 -11.96 8.64 -3.30
C GLY A 88 -10.93 8.30 -2.22
N GLY A 89 -10.26 9.30 -1.64
CA GLY A 89 -9.30 9.10 -0.55
C GLY A 89 -9.92 8.53 0.73
N GLN A 90 -11.15 8.95 1.07
CA GLN A 90 -11.89 8.38 2.20
C GLN A 90 -12.26 6.92 1.93
N LYS A 91 -12.75 6.59 0.74
CA LYS A 91 -13.04 5.20 0.34
C LYS A 91 -11.80 4.33 0.40
N GLN A 92 -10.65 4.84 -0.08
CA GLN A 92 -9.39 4.10 -0.04
C GLN A 92 -8.95 3.80 1.40
N ARG A 93 -9.09 4.77 2.32
CA ARG A 93 -8.80 4.55 3.74
C ARG A 93 -9.75 3.52 4.37
N ILE A 94 -11.01 3.47 3.94
CA ILE A 94 -11.95 2.41 4.38
C ILE A 94 -11.52 1.04 3.86
N ALA A 95 -11.11 0.94 2.59
CA ALA A 95 -10.58 -0.31 2.04
C ALA A 95 -9.34 -0.79 2.83
N ILE A 96 -8.45 0.13 3.20
CA ILE A 96 -7.31 -0.17 4.09
C ILE A 96 -7.80 -0.63 5.47
N ALA A 97 -8.78 0.04 6.08
CA ALA A 97 -9.35 -0.37 7.37
C ALA A 97 -9.95 -1.78 7.32
N GLY A 98 -10.63 -2.14 6.23
CA GLY A 98 -11.16 -3.49 6.02
C GLY A 98 -10.07 -4.57 6.01
N ILE A 99 -8.93 -4.28 5.38
CA ILE A 99 -7.77 -5.16 5.43
C ILE A 99 -7.18 -5.21 6.85
N MET A 100 -7.01 -4.07 7.51
CA MET A 100 -6.45 -4.00 8.87
C MET A 100 -7.30 -4.73 9.92
N ALA A 101 -8.63 -4.78 9.75
CA ALA A 101 -9.52 -5.51 10.64
C ALA A 101 -9.25 -7.03 10.65
N MET A 102 -8.65 -7.55 9.59
CA MET A 102 -8.17 -8.94 9.53
C MET A 102 -6.84 -9.17 10.28
N ARG A 103 -6.16 -8.09 10.71
CA ARG A 103 -4.85 -8.11 11.38
C ARG A 103 -3.75 -8.81 10.57
N PRO A 104 -3.53 -8.43 9.32
CA PRO A 104 -2.47 -9.04 8.50
C PRO A 104 -1.10 -8.60 9.00
N SER A 105 -0.07 -9.41 8.74
CA SER A 105 1.32 -9.01 8.96
C SER A 105 1.91 -8.26 7.76
N CYS A 106 1.27 -8.36 6.59
CA CYS A 106 1.68 -7.70 5.35
C CYS A 106 0.48 -7.10 4.63
N MET A 107 0.66 -5.91 4.06
CA MET A 107 -0.33 -5.24 3.21
C MET A 107 0.33 -4.89 1.87
N VAL A 108 -0.32 -5.28 0.78
CA VAL A 108 0.08 -4.91 -0.59
C VAL A 108 -0.88 -3.83 -1.07
N LEU A 109 -0.33 -2.69 -1.47
CA LEU A 109 -1.06 -1.56 -2.04
C LEU A 109 -0.73 -1.49 -3.54
N ASP A 110 -1.68 -1.90 -4.37
CA ASP A 110 -1.49 -1.95 -5.82
C ASP A 110 -2.04 -0.67 -6.46
N GLU A 111 -1.15 0.29 -6.71
CA GLU A 111 -1.45 1.63 -7.22
C GLU A 111 -2.60 2.33 -6.45
N ALA A 112 -2.70 2.10 -5.16
CA ALA A 112 -3.82 2.51 -4.33
C ALA A 112 -4.06 4.04 -4.25
N THR A 113 -3.16 4.84 -4.76
CA THR A 113 -3.23 6.31 -4.79
C THR A 113 -3.43 6.90 -6.18
N ALA A 114 -3.35 6.09 -7.24
CA ALA A 114 -3.30 6.58 -8.63
C ALA A 114 -4.57 7.34 -9.05
N MET A 115 -5.74 7.02 -8.47
CA MET A 115 -7.02 7.65 -8.78
C MET A 115 -7.39 8.81 -7.84
N LEU A 116 -6.48 9.20 -6.95
CA LEU A 116 -6.75 10.19 -5.92
C LEU A 116 -6.23 11.59 -6.30
N ASP A 117 -6.93 12.61 -5.85
CA ASP A 117 -6.43 13.97 -5.84
C ASP A 117 -5.21 14.11 -4.90
N PRO A 118 -4.40 15.16 -5.01
CA PRO A 118 -3.19 15.31 -4.19
C PRO A 118 -3.43 15.28 -2.68
N SER A 119 -4.59 15.77 -2.20
CA SER A 119 -4.93 15.73 -0.78
C SER A 119 -5.23 14.30 -0.32
N GLY A 120 -6.11 13.61 -1.06
CA GLY A 120 -6.48 12.22 -0.77
C GLY A 120 -5.27 11.26 -0.83
N ARG A 121 -4.36 11.48 -1.79
CA ARG A 121 -3.10 10.72 -1.87
C ARG A 121 -2.26 10.87 -0.61
N ARG A 122 -2.03 12.11 -0.18
CA ARG A 122 -1.26 12.40 1.05
C ARG A 122 -1.89 11.77 2.28
N GLU A 123 -3.21 11.90 2.46
CA GLU A 123 -3.93 11.32 3.59
C GLU A 123 -3.83 9.78 3.63
N VAL A 124 -3.87 9.11 2.48
CA VAL A 124 -3.69 7.66 2.38
C VAL A 124 -2.25 7.27 2.73
N LEU A 125 -1.25 7.95 2.18
CA LEU A 125 0.17 7.66 2.47
C LEU A 125 0.51 7.89 3.94
N GLU A 126 0.00 8.95 4.57
CA GLU A 126 0.15 9.21 6.01
C GLU A 126 -0.46 8.08 6.86
N ALA A 127 -1.66 7.60 6.50
CA ALA A 127 -2.27 6.46 7.18
C ALA A 127 -1.43 5.18 7.02
N VAL A 128 -0.97 4.88 5.81
CA VAL A 128 -0.11 3.72 5.52
C VAL A 128 1.21 3.78 6.29
N HIS A 129 1.85 4.95 6.31
CA HIS A 129 3.09 5.15 7.06
C HIS A 129 2.89 4.91 8.56
N ARG A 130 1.80 5.42 9.14
CA ARG A 130 1.42 5.19 10.55
C ARG A 130 1.22 3.69 10.82
N LEU A 131 0.49 2.97 9.98
CA LEU A 131 0.29 1.53 10.11
C LEU A 131 1.62 0.76 10.10
N ASN A 132 2.55 1.13 9.24
CA ASN A 132 3.88 0.53 9.22
C ASN A 132 4.68 0.84 10.49
N LYS A 133 4.74 2.11 10.93
CA LYS A 133 5.58 2.52 12.06
C LYS A 133 5.00 2.14 13.42
N GLU A 134 3.69 2.23 13.61
CA GLU A 134 3.03 1.99 14.91
C GLU A 134 2.51 0.56 15.04
N GLU A 135 1.79 0.05 14.04
CA GLU A 135 1.18 -1.29 14.07
C GLU A 135 2.15 -2.38 13.55
N LYS A 136 3.34 -2.00 13.05
CA LYS A 136 4.39 -2.91 12.54
C LYS A 136 3.94 -3.81 11.38
N VAL A 137 3.00 -3.35 10.59
CA VAL A 137 2.58 -4.04 9.36
C VAL A 137 3.64 -3.83 8.28
N THR A 138 4.09 -4.90 7.66
CA THR A 138 4.93 -4.79 6.45
C THR A 138 4.08 -4.24 5.31
N VAL A 139 4.55 -3.17 4.67
CA VAL A 139 3.85 -2.57 3.55
C VAL A 139 4.65 -2.76 2.27
N ILE A 140 3.99 -3.31 1.24
CA ILE A 140 4.51 -3.37 -0.13
C ILE A 140 3.68 -2.38 -0.96
N LEU A 141 4.29 -1.27 -1.34
CA LEU A 141 3.66 -0.23 -2.15
C LEU A 141 4.09 -0.38 -3.61
N ILE A 142 3.14 -0.71 -4.49
CA ILE A 142 3.35 -0.72 -5.93
C ILE A 142 2.88 0.64 -6.45
N THR A 143 3.79 1.39 -7.04
CA THR A 143 3.51 2.75 -7.53
C THR A 143 4.40 3.10 -8.72
N HIS A 144 3.91 3.98 -9.57
CA HIS A 144 4.70 4.67 -10.59
C HIS A 144 5.01 6.13 -10.20
N HIS A 145 4.63 6.54 -8.99
CA HIS A 145 4.93 7.86 -8.43
C HIS A 145 6.17 7.77 -7.54
N MET A 146 7.29 8.28 -8.03
CA MET A 146 8.57 8.16 -7.32
C MET A 146 8.58 8.86 -5.96
N ASP A 147 7.82 9.96 -5.82
CA ASP A 147 7.69 10.69 -4.54
C ASP A 147 7.10 9.83 -3.42
N GLU A 148 6.30 8.80 -3.76
CA GLU A 148 5.71 7.88 -2.78
C GLU A 148 6.74 6.86 -2.23
N ALA A 149 7.81 6.60 -2.99
CA ALA A 149 8.84 5.64 -2.63
C ALA A 149 10.02 6.26 -1.85
N VAL A 150 10.05 7.59 -1.68
CA VAL A 150 11.15 8.30 -1.00
C VAL A 150 11.29 7.88 0.46
N ASP A 151 10.18 7.65 1.14
CA ASP A 151 10.12 7.28 2.56
C ASP A 151 10.12 5.75 2.80
N ALA A 152 10.29 4.96 1.74
CA ALA A 152 10.37 3.50 1.86
C ALA A 152 11.70 3.05 2.49
N ASP A 153 11.70 1.92 3.19
CA ASP A 153 12.94 1.31 3.71
C ASP A 153 13.76 0.65 2.57
N ARG A 154 13.10 0.22 1.48
CA ARG A 154 13.70 -0.46 0.34
C ARG A 154 12.89 -0.20 -0.93
N VAL A 155 13.56 -0.01 -2.05
CA VAL A 155 12.96 0.19 -3.36
C VAL A 155 13.42 -0.91 -4.32
N LEU A 156 12.46 -1.53 -4.99
CA LEU A 156 12.69 -2.48 -6.07
C LEU A 156 12.19 -1.85 -7.37
N VAL A 157 13.05 -1.69 -8.34
CA VAL A 157 12.66 -1.25 -9.69
C VAL A 157 12.47 -2.48 -10.57
N MET A 158 11.27 -2.58 -11.15
CA MET A 158 10.91 -3.68 -12.03
C MET A 158 10.97 -3.22 -13.49
N ASP A 159 11.63 -4.00 -14.34
CA ASP A 159 11.63 -3.82 -15.79
C ASP A 159 11.46 -5.17 -16.48
N GLN A 160 10.56 -5.26 -17.45
CA GLN A 160 10.26 -6.46 -18.24
C GLN A 160 10.12 -7.75 -17.42
N GLY A 161 9.51 -7.64 -16.22
CA GLY A 161 9.30 -8.77 -15.30
C GLY A 161 10.52 -9.20 -14.50
N GLN A 162 11.62 -8.40 -14.53
CA GLN A 162 12.83 -8.64 -13.76
C GLN A 162 13.10 -7.49 -12.80
N ILE A 163 13.83 -7.76 -11.72
CA ILE A 163 14.32 -6.72 -10.81
C ILE A 163 15.54 -6.07 -11.47
N ALA A 164 15.36 -4.83 -11.94
CA ALA A 164 16.43 -4.04 -12.55
C ALA A 164 17.32 -3.36 -11.49
N MET A 165 16.72 -2.89 -10.39
CA MET A 165 17.45 -2.28 -9.27
C MET A 165 16.82 -2.71 -7.94
N ASP A 166 17.66 -2.77 -6.91
CA ASP A 166 17.30 -3.11 -5.55
C ASP A 166 18.21 -2.34 -4.58
N GLY A 167 17.64 -1.57 -3.67
CA GLY A 167 18.40 -0.77 -2.72
C GLY A 167 17.53 0.15 -1.88
N THR A 168 18.18 0.99 -1.08
CA THR A 168 17.51 2.10 -0.40
C THR A 168 17.04 3.17 -1.39
N PRO A 169 16.06 4.02 -1.05
CA PRO A 169 15.66 5.14 -1.89
C PRO A 169 16.85 6.00 -2.35
N LYS A 170 17.79 6.29 -1.45
CA LYS A 170 18.99 7.08 -1.75
C LYS A 170 19.86 6.39 -2.83
N GLU A 171 20.10 5.09 -2.70
CA GLU A 171 20.90 4.31 -3.66
C GLU A 171 20.23 4.22 -5.02
N VAL A 172 18.92 3.96 -5.06
CA VAL A 172 18.18 3.81 -6.30
C VAL A 172 18.01 5.15 -7.01
N PHE A 173 17.55 6.19 -6.33
CA PHE A 173 17.28 7.48 -6.94
C PHE A 173 18.54 8.28 -7.28
N SER A 174 19.70 7.96 -6.72
CA SER A 174 20.98 8.54 -7.16
C SER A 174 21.39 8.09 -8.57
N ARG A 175 20.84 6.99 -9.08
CA ARG A 175 21.11 6.42 -10.41
C ARG A 175 20.20 7.00 -11.49
N VAL A 176 20.11 8.35 -11.57
CA VAL A 176 19.17 9.08 -12.42
C VAL A 176 19.22 8.64 -13.89
N GLU A 177 20.41 8.52 -14.48
CA GLU A 177 20.58 8.13 -15.90
C GLU A 177 20.07 6.70 -16.18
N GLU A 178 20.18 5.80 -15.21
CA GLU A 178 19.70 4.43 -15.36
C GLU A 178 18.17 4.37 -15.25
N LEU A 179 17.58 5.12 -14.31
CA LEU A 179 16.11 5.24 -14.17
C LEU A 179 15.49 5.86 -15.43
N GLN A 180 16.10 6.91 -15.97
CA GLN A 180 15.64 7.53 -17.22
C GLN A 180 15.70 6.57 -18.43
N LYS A 181 16.70 5.68 -18.50
CA LYS A 181 16.75 4.62 -19.54
C LYS A 181 15.62 3.59 -19.40
N LEU A 182 15.09 3.41 -18.19
CA LEU A 182 13.94 2.57 -17.90
C LEU A 182 12.60 3.31 -18.06
N GLU A 183 12.62 4.54 -18.60
CA GLU A 183 11.47 5.42 -18.77
C GLU A 183 10.78 5.76 -17.42
N LEU A 184 11.55 5.74 -16.33
CA LEU A 184 11.08 6.11 -15.00
C LEU A 184 11.56 7.51 -14.63
N ASP A 185 10.67 8.27 -14.02
CA ASP A 185 11.00 9.55 -13.40
C ASP A 185 11.80 9.35 -12.12
N VAL A 186 12.41 10.42 -11.64
CA VAL A 186 13.01 10.50 -10.30
C VAL A 186 12.28 11.57 -9.49
N PRO A 187 12.37 11.55 -8.15
CA PRO A 187 11.81 12.62 -7.33
C PRO A 187 12.31 13.99 -7.80
N GLN A 188 11.41 14.98 -7.88
CA GLN A 188 11.71 16.30 -8.45
C GLN A 188 12.95 16.97 -7.84
N ILE A 189 13.15 16.82 -6.54
CA ILE A 189 14.33 17.34 -5.85
C ILE A 189 15.61 16.65 -6.32
N THR A 190 15.55 15.33 -6.53
CA THR A 190 16.69 14.53 -7.02
C THR A 190 17.04 14.96 -8.45
N GLU A 191 16.05 15.14 -9.31
CA GLU A 191 16.26 15.60 -10.68
C GLU A 191 16.89 17.00 -10.72
N LEU A 192 16.37 17.95 -9.92
CA LEU A 192 16.91 19.28 -9.79
C LEU A 192 18.38 19.25 -9.33
N ALA A 193 18.69 18.50 -8.29
CA ALA A 193 20.04 18.37 -7.77
C ALA A 193 21.00 17.78 -8.81
N TRP A 194 20.55 16.77 -9.57
CA TRP A 194 21.32 16.16 -10.64
C TRP A 194 21.60 17.16 -11.78
N GLN A 195 20.59 17.91 -12.24
CA GLN A 195 20.74 18.93 -13.29
C GLN A 195 21.70 20.04 -12.87
N LEU A 196 21.63 20.52 -11.63
CA LEU A 196 22.54 21.54 -11.10
C LEU A 196 23.98 21.01 -11.01
N LYS A 197 24.17 19.75 -10.64
CA LYS A 197 25.49 19.09 -10.63
C LYS A 197 26.08 19.00 -12.04
N GLN A 198 25.28 18.70 -13.05
CA GLN A 198 25.70 18.70 -14.46
C GLN A 198 26.15 20.08 -14.95
N GLN A 199 25.58 21.14 -14.39
CA GLN A 199 25.95 22.54 -14.66
C GLN A 199 27.17 23.02 -13.85
N GLY A 200 27.83 22.15 -13.08
CA GLY A 200 29.05 22.44 -12.34
C GLY A 200 28.83 23.12 -10.98
N MET A 201 27.59 23.13 -10.46
CA MET A 201 27.34 23.63 -9.10
C MET A 201 27.79 22.59 -8.06
N PRO A 202 28.55 23.00 -7.03
CA PRO A 202 28.98 22.08 -5.98
C PRO A 202 27.77 21.75 -5.08
N PHE A 203 27.30 20.51 -5.15
CA PHE A 203 26.38 19.93 -4.17
C PHE A 203 27.13 18.94 -3.30
N SER A 204 27.02 19.05 -1.98
CA SER A 204 27.43 17.99 -1.07
C SER A 204 26.34 16.92 -1.08
N ASP A 205 26.74 15.67 -1.33
CA ASP A 205 25.89 14.50 -1.14
C ASP A 205 25.54 14.40 0.36
N GLY A 206 24.38 15.00 0.77
CA GLY A 206 23.88 14.97 2.13
C GLY A 206 23.22 13.63 2.47
#